data_505d982b6f8ad35becc6b16abab7f54c
#
_entry.id   505d982b6f8ad35becc6b16abab7f54c
#
_cell.length_a   1.000
_cell.length_b   1.000
_cell.length_c   1.000
_cell.angle_alpha   90.00
_cell.angle_beta   90.00
_cell.angle_gamma   90.00
#
_symmetry.space_group_name_H-M   'P 1'
#
loop_
_entity.id
_entity.type
_entity.pdbx_description
1 polymer ?
#
loop_
_entity_poly.entity_id
_entity_poly.type
_entity_poly.pdbx_seq_one_letter_code
_entity_poly.pdbx_strand_id
1 'polypeptide(L)'
;MVREHGTRVLFVQHQDDCPPGHVGDRVRQLGGEIEIVRAQAPRLPDPREFDLVVPLGCYESAYDDSLPYLPRELDLLSAAVESDVPVFGICFGAQLLSRVLGGEVRPAPGGPEIGWLEVDTTPEAAGVVEPGPWLIWHVDVMTSPPGGAELARTGVGTQAFRHGRHLGVQFHPEATVESALLWAETFRDRLPEVGTDYDEIAATTRDMATEATKRAYELTDRVLHTV
;
A
#
# COMPACT_ATOMS: atom_id res chain seq x y z
N MET A 1 28.36 3.38 5.76
CA MET A 1 29.06 3.06 4.51
C MET A 1 28.04 3.36 3.41
N VAL A 2 28.30 4.36 2.56
CA VAL A 2 27.43 4.63 1.40
C VAL A 2 27.60 3.43 0.46
N ARG A 3 26.50 2.71 0.17
CA ARG A 3 26.54 1.63 -0.83
C ARG A 3 26.81 2.25 -2.20
N GLU A 4 27.76 1.72 -2.95
CA GLU A 4 28.11 2.18 -4.33
C GLU A 4 27.03 1.86 -5.38
N HIS A 5 25.94 1.17 -4.98
CA HIS A 5 24.82 0.84 -5.83
C HIS A 5 23.56 1.58 -5.33
N GLY A 6 22.74 2.05 -6.28
CA GLY A 6 21.46 2.68 -5.97
C GLY A 6 20.54 1.77 -5.15
N THR A 7 19.56 2.34 -4.46
CA THR A 7 18.56 1.60 -3.67
C THR A 7 17.81 0.59 -4.57
N ARG A 8 17.79 -0.68 -4.19
CA ARG A 8 17.05 -1.75 -4.91
C ARG A 8 15.73 -2.03 -4.24
N VAL A 9 14.63 -1.88 -4.96
CA VAL A 9 13.27 -2.04 -4.45
C VAL A 9 12.56 -3.18 -5.17
N LEU A 10 12.04 -4.15 -4.39
CA LEU A 10 11.19 -5.22 -4.90
C LEU A 10 9.72 -4.81 -4.78
N PHE A 11 9.00 -4.80 -5.89
CA PHE A 11 7.56 -4.69 -5.91
C PHE A 11 6.92 -6.05 -6.15
N VAL A 12 5.99 -6.45 -5.27
CA VAL A 12 5.14 -7.65 -5.48
C VAL A 12 3.81 -7.17 -6.03
N GLN A 13 3.55 -7.48 -7.29
CA GLN A 13 2.36 -7.03 -8.02
C GLN A 13 1.38 -8.19 -8.23
N HIS A 14 0.12 -7.99 -7.89
CA HIS A 14 -0.93 -8.99 -7.98
C HIS A 14 -1.69 -8.93 -9.31
N GLN A 15 -1.97 -7.72 -9.80
CA GLN A 15 -2.83 -7.43 -10.93
C GLN A 15 -2.23 -6.36 -11.83
N ASP A 16 -2.60 -6.35 -13.12
CA ASP A 16 -2.02 -5.44 -14.11
C ASP A 16 -2.42 -3.98 -13.87
N ASP A 17 -3.59 -3.74 -13.31
CA ASP A 17 -4.14 -2.42 -13.00
C ASP A 17 -3.72 -1.86 -11.63
N CYS A 18 -2.90 -2.59 -10.88
CA CYS A 18 -2.28 -2.15 -9.64
C CYS A 18 -0.74 -2.07 -9.79
N PRO A 19 -0.19 -1.21 -10.67
CA PRO A 19 1.25 -1.08 -10.88
C PRO A 19 1.92 -0.30 -9.74
N PRO A 20 3.26 -0.26 -9.67
CA PRO A 20 4.01 0.56 -8.72
C PRO A 20 3.71 2.07 -8.77
N GLY A 21 3.17 2.58 -9.88
CA GLY A 21 2.69 3.95 -10.06
C GLY A 21 3.62 5.03 -9.53
N HIS A 22 3.05 6.02 -8.82
CA HIS A 22 3.81 7.15 -8.26
C HIS A 22 4.94 6.72 -7.32
N VAL A 23 4.78 5.64 -6.55
CA VAL A 23 5.82 5.12 -5.66
C VAL A 23 7.00 4.61 -6.49
N GLY A 24 6.75 3.78 -7.51
CA GLY A 24 7.78 3.28 -8.42
C GLY A 24 8.46 4.39 -9.20
N ASP A 25 7.70 5.39 -9.66
CA ASP A 25 8.25 6.54 -10.39
C ASP A 25 9.18 7.37 -9.50
N ARG A 26 8.82 7.57 -8.22
CA ARG A 26 9.68 8.30 -7.29
C ARG A 26 10.98 7.56 -7.01
N VAL A 27 10.93 6.23 -6.81
CA VAL A 27 12.13 5.41 -6.66
C VAL A 27 13.09 5.59 -7.85
N ARG A 28 12.55 5.50 -9.09
CA ARG A 28 13.36 5.69 -10.31
C ARG A 28 13.93 7.11 -10.44
N GLN A 29 13.14 8.14 -10.11
CA GLN A 29 13.60 9.54 -10.13
C GLN A 29 14.78 9.79 -9.19
N LEU A 30 14.84 9.07 -8.07
CA LEU A 30 15.94 9.14 -7.11
C LEU A 30 17.13 8.24 -7.47
N GLY A 31 17.10 7.61 -8.65
CA GLY A 31 18.16 6.71 -9.13
C GLY A 31 18.11 5.31 -8.54
N GLY A 32 17.01 4.93 -7.91
CA GLY A 32 16.80 3.56 -7.44
C GLY A 32 16.44 2.59 -8.58
N GLU A 33 16.80 1.33 -8.38
CA GLU A 33 16.43 0.22 -9.26
C GLU A 33 15.16 -0.45 -8.74
N ILE A 34 14.23 -0.77 -9.63
CA ILE A 34 13.03 -1.52 -9.25
C ILE A 34 13.00 -2.87 -9.94
N GLU A 35 12.64 -3.89 -9.20
CA GLU A 35 12.25 -5.20 -9.71
C GLU A 35 10.77 -5.43 -9.42
N ILE A 36 10.01 -5.85 -10.43
CA ILE A 36 8.59 -6.15 -10.30
C ILE A 36 8.40 -7.64 -10.50
N VAL A 37 7.87 -8.32 -9.51
CA VAL A 37 7.52 -9.73 -9.58
C VAL A 37 6.03 -9.92 -9.41
N ARG A 38 5.45 -10.88 -10.14
CA ARG A 38 4.04 -11.26 -9.94
C ARG A 38 3.94 -12.17 -8.72
N ALA A 39 2.97 -11.88 -7.82
CA ALA A 39 2.72 -12.72 -6.64
C ALA A 39 2.47 -14.19 -7.03
N GLN A 40 1.83 -14.41 -8.19
CA GLN A 40 1.53 -15.73 -8.75
C GLN A 40 2.76 -16.45 -9.33
N ALA A 41 3.92 -15.79 -9.42
CA ALA A 41 5.14 -16.42 -9.94
C ALA A 41 5.49 -17.70 -9.15
N PRO A 42 6.07 -18.72 -9.81
CA PRO A 42 6.38 -19.98 -9.15
C PRO A 42 7.44 -19.84 -8.04
N ARG A 43 8.22 -18.76 -8.09
CA ARG A 43 9.19 -18.37 -7.06
C ARG A 43 9.21 -16.87 -6.91
N LEU A 44 9.29 -16.40 -5.67
CA LEU A 44 9.57 -15.00 -5.34
C LEU A 44 11.06 -14.84 -5.04
N PRO A 45 11.64 -13.65 -5.31
CA PRO A 45 13.04 -13.35 -4.97
C PRO A 45 13.31 -13.45 -3.46
N ASP A 46 14.57 -13.59 -3.08
CA ASP A 46 14.98 -13.48 -1.69
C ASP A 46 14.91 -11.99 -1.26
N PRO A 47 14.10 -11.62 -0.25
CA PRO A 47 13.96 -10.22 0.14
C PRO A 47 15.27 -9.60 0.62
N ARG A 48 16.25 -10.39 1.08
CA ARG A 48 17.58 -9.93 1.51
C ARG A 48 18.44 -9.36 0.39
N GLU A 49 18.06 -9.57 -0.87
CA GLU A 49 18.72 -8.98 -2.03
C GLU A 49 18.27 -7.53 -2.31
N PHE A 50 17.29 -7.02 -1.55
CA PHE A 50 16.68 -5.70 -1.73
C PHE A 50 16.85 -4.83 -0.49
N ASP A 51 16.75 -3.53 -0.69
CA ASP A 51 16.77 -2.53 0.38
C ASP A 51 15.35 -2.24 0.90
N LEU A 52 14.33 -2.53 0.08
CA LEU A 52 12.91 -2.33 0.39
C LEU A 52 12.06 -3.36 -0.35
N VAL A 53 11.03 -3.89 0.30
CA VAL A 53 9.99 -4.72 -0.31
C VAL A 53 8.65 -3.98 -0.25
N VAL A 54 7.96 -3.89 -1.40
CA VAL A 54 6.67 -3.19 -1.54
C VAL A 54 5.62 -4.15 -2.10
N PRO A 55 4.88 -4.88 -1.25
CA PRO A 55 3.68 -5.60 -1.68
C PRO A 55 2.56 -4.60 -1.98
N LEU A 56 1.97 -4.71 -3.17
CA LEU A 56 0.96 -3.80 -3.70
C LEU A 56 -0.48 -4.24 -3.37
N GLY A 57 -1.45 -3.48 -3.87
CA GLY A 57 -2.87 -3.77 -3.74
C GLY A 57 -3.33 -5.01 -4.53
N CYS A 58 -4.48 -5.55 -4.11
CA CYS A 58 -5.17 -6.67 -4.74
C CYS A 58 -6.68 -6.56 -4.51
N TYR A 59 -7.49 -7.14 -5.42
CA TYR A 59 -8.95 -7.23 -5.24
C TYR A 59 -9.39 -8.39 -4.34
N GLU A 60 -8.47 -9.32 -4.04
CA GLU A 60 -8.72 -10.46 -3.19
C GLU A 60 -8.58 -10.08 -1.71
N SER A 61 -9.17 -10.89 -0.83
CA SER A 61 -9.08 -10.67 0.62
C SER A 61 -7.82 -11.28 1.20
N ALA A 62 -7.07 -10.49 1.97
CA ALA A 62 -5.80 -10.91 2.57
C ALA A 62 -5.96 -12.02 3.64
N TYR A 63 -7.18 -12.36 4.05
CA TYR A 63 -7.50 -13.49 4.95
C TYR A 63 -8.00 -14.73 4.18
N ASP A 64 -8.06 -14.70 2.84
CA ASP A 64 -8.44 -15.87 2.04
C ASP A 64 -7.25 -16.81 1.86
N ASP A 65 -7.08 -17.73 2.81
CA ASP A 65 -5.99 -18.71 2.79
C ASP A 65 -6.11 -19.75 1.67
N SER A 66 -7.17 -19.70 0.85
CA SER A 66 -7.32 -20.54 -0.35
C SER A 66 -6.55 -20.02 -1.57
N LEU A 67 -6.03 -18.80 -1.52
CA LEU A 67 -5.24 -18.20 -2.60
C LEU A 67 -3.92 -18.95 -2.81
N PRO A 68 -3.66 -19.54 -3.99
CA PRO A 68 -2.51 -20.44 -4.18
C PRO A 68 -1.13 -19.78 -4.02
N TYR A 69 -1.04 -18.46 -4.18
CA TYR A 69 0.20 -17.70 -4.07
C TYR A 69 0.45 -17.17 -2.65
N LEU A 70 -0.60 -17.01 -1.84
CA LEU A 70 -0.57 -16.36 -0.54
C LEU A 70 0.49 -16.93 0.42
N PRO A 71 0.64 -18.27 0.60
CA PRO A 71 1.66 -18.79 1.50
C PRO A 71 3.07 -18.33 1.14
N ARG A 72 3.42 -18.29 -0.16
CA ARG A 72 4.75 -17.85 -0.60
C ARG A 72 4.99 -16.36 -0.37
N GLU A 73 3.96 -15.55 -0.49
CA GLU A 73 4.08 -14.11 -0.23
C GLU A 73 4.19 -13.82 1.28
N LEU A 74 3.43 -14.54 2.11
CA LEU A 74 3.60 -14.49 3.57
C LEU A 74 4.99 -14.92 4.00
N ASP A 75 5.55 -15.99 3.39
CA ASP A 75 6.92 -16.44 3.64
C ASP A 75 7.95 -15.36 3.25
N LEU A 76 7.77 -14.69 2.09
CA LEU A 76 8.64 -13.60 1.64
C LEU A 76 8.59 -12.43 2.63
N LEU A 77 7.40 -12.00 3.06
CA LEU A 77 7.25 -10.89 4.01
C LEU A 77 7.79 -11.27 5.40
N SER A 78 7.58 -12.51 5.85
CA SER A 78 8.16 -13.02 7.10
C SER A 78 9.70 -12.99 7.05
N ALA A 79 10.28 -13.47 5.96
CA ALA A 79 11.74 -13.44 5.75
C ALA A 79 12.28 -12.00 5.70
N ALA A 80 11.55 -11.04 5.10
CA ALA A 80 11.91 -9.63 5.11
C ALA A 80 11.92 -9.07 6.54
N VAL A 81 10.85 -9.33 7.31
CA VAL A 81 10.74 -8.89 8.71
C VAL A 81 11.83 -9.50 9.58
N GLU A 82 12.07 -10.81 9.48
CA GLU A 82 13.10 -11.51 10.25
C GLU A 82 14.54 -11.04 9.94
N SER A 83 14.76 -10.56 8.71
CA SER A 83 16.06 -10.05 8.24
C SER A 83 16.21 -8.54 8.39
N ASP A 84 15.24 -7.85 9.00
CA ASP A 84 15.17 -6.39 9.14
C ASP A 84 15.24 -5.64 7.79
N VAL A 85 14.76 -6.28 6.71
CA VAL A 85 14.54 -5.61 5.43
C VAL A 85 13.22 -4.85 5.51
N PRO A 86 13.22 -3.50 5.33
CA PRO A 86 12.01 -2.72 5.40
C PRO A 86 10.93 -3.22 4.44
N VAL A 87 9.67 -3.17 4.89
CA VAL A 87 8.50 -3.46 4.06
C VAL A 87 7.61 -2.23 4.05
N PHE A 88 7.22 -1.78 2.86
CA PHE A 88 6.20 -0.77 2.65
C PHE A 88 4.96 -1.41 2.01
N GLY A 89 4.03 -1.88 2.83
CA GLY A 89 2.80 -2.51 2.35
C GLY A 89 1.75 -1.49 1.94
N ILE A 90 1.09 -1.72 0.80
CA ILE A 90 0.03 -0.85 0.26
C ILE A 90 -1.26 -1.67 0.12
N CYS A 91 -2.35 -1.22 0.75
CA CYS A 91 -3.68 -1.82 0.74
C CYS A 91 -3.62 -3.32 1.12
N PHE A 92 -3.84 -4.25 0.20
CA PHE A 92 -3.69 -5.69 0.42
C PHE A 92 -2.30 -6.04 0.98
N GLY A 93 -1.23 -5.43 0.44
CA GLY A 93 0.13 -5.63 0.94
C GLY A 93 0.32 -5.15 2.38
N ALA A 94 -0.35 -4.08 2.80
CA ALA A 94 -0.36 -3.63 4.20
C ALA A 94 -1.14 -4.60 5.10
N GLN A 95 -2.22 -5.16 4.59
CA GLN A 95 -2.99 -6.19 5.28
C GLN A 95 -2.18 -7.47 5.49
N LEU A 96 -1.42 -7.92 4.48
CA LEU A 96 -0.50 -9.05 4.63
C LEU A 96 0.61 -8.75 5.64
N LEU A 97 1.20 -7.56 5.59
CA LEU A 97 2.21 -7.13 6.56
C LEU A 97 1.64 -7.12 7.98
N SER A 98 0.41 -6.61 8.17
CA SER A 98 -0.28 -6.66 9.46
C SER A 98 -0.40 -8.10 9.97
N ARG A 99 -0.83 -9.04 9.12
CA ARG A 99 -0.93 -10.48 9.46
C ARG A 99 0.41 -11.08 9.86
N VAL A 100 1.46 -10.84 9.10
CA VAL A 100 2.82 -11.33 9.39
C VAL A 100 3.33 -10.83 10.74
N LEU A 101 2.97 -9.60 11.11
CA LEU A 101 3.33 -8.99 12.39
C LEU A 101 2.36 -9.32 13.54
N GLY A 102 1.38 -10.22 13.33
CA GLY A 102 0.44 -10.69 14.36
C GLY A 102 -0.82 -9.83 14.51
N GLY A 103 -1.11 -8.95 13.56
CA GLY A 103 -2.38 -8.25 13.44
C GLY A 103 -3.46 -9.08 12.76
N GLU A 104 -4.64 -8.50 12.60
CA GLU A 104 -5.82 -9.14 12.03
C GLU A 104 -6.30 -8.39 10.78
N VAL A 105 -6.87 -9.13 9.82
CA VAL A 105 -7.58 -8.60 8.66
C VAL A 105 -8.98 -9.18 8.64
N ARG A 106 -9.98 -8.35 8.39
CA ARG A 106 -11.39 -8.74 8.38
C ARG A 106 -12.21 -7.83 7.48
N PRO A 107 -13.42 -8.23 7.07
CA PRO A 107 -14.35 -7.33 6.38
C PRO A 107 -14.57 -6.03 7.16
N ALA A 108 -14.63 -4.92 6.45
CA ALA A 108 -14.87 -3.61 7.03
C ALA A 108 -16.25 -3.56 7.70
N PRO A 109 -16.35 -3.22 9.00
CA PRO A 109 -17.61 -3.30 9.74
C PRO A 109 -18.66 -2.30 9.26
N GLY A 110 -18.23 -1.22 8.59
CA GLY A 110 -19.09 -0.19 8.02
C GLY A 110 -19.34 -0.35 6.52
N GLY A 111 -18.83 -1.41 5.90
CA GLY A 111 -18.78 -1.58 4.44
C GLY A 111 -17.53 -0.98 3.81
N PRO A 112 -17.41 -1.03 2.47
CA PRO A 112 -16.27 -0.53 1.74
C PRO A 112 -16.05 0.98 1.94
N GLU A 113 -14.77 1.40 1.87
CA GLU A 113 -14.41 2.81 1.73
C GLU A 113 -13.81 3.02 0.34
N ILE A 114 -14.40 3.91 -0.46
CA ILE A 114 -13.96 4.22 -1.82
C ILE A 114 -14.04 5.74 -2.03
N GLY A 115 -12.97 6.33 -2.55
CA GLY A 115 -12.90 7.74 -2.89
C GLY A 115 -11.68 8.46 -2.34
N TRP A 116 -11.66 9.78 -2.51
CA TRP A 116 -10.63 10.67 -1.97
C TRP A 116 -11.05 11.13 -0.58
N LEU A 117 -10.45 10.56 0.46
CA LEU A 117 -10.83 10.78 1.85
C LEU A 117 -9.63 11.25 2.68
N GLU A 118 -9.91 12.12 3.64
CA GLU A 118 -8.94 12.45 4.71
C GLU A 118 -8.89 11.33 5.74
N VAL A 119 -7.72 11.15 6.36
CA VAL A 119 -7.51 10.23 7.46
C VAL A 119 -7.18 10.99 8.73
N ASP A 120 -7.71 10.53 9.86
CA ASP A 120 -7.38 11.06 11.17
C ASP A 120 -5.99 10.57 11.56
N THR A 121 -5.01 11.48 11.61
CA THR A 121 -3.63 11.14 11.96
C THR A 121 -3.39 11.25 13.46
N THR A 122 -2.56 10.35 13.99
CA THR A 122 -2.08 10.39 15.38
C THR A 122 -0.83 11.26 15.51
N PRO A 123 -0.41 11.65 16.72
CA PRO A 123 0.86 12.35 16.91
C PRO A 123 2.08 11.58 16.38
N GLU A 124 2.04 10.23 16.40
CA GLU A 124 3.08 9.35 15.91
C GLU A 124 3.20 9.36 14.39
N ALA A 125 2.19 9.85 13.68
CA ALA A 125 2.21 10.03 12.23
C ALA A 125 3.06 11.23 11.79
N ALA A 126 3.38 12.15 12.71
CA ALA A 126 4.10 13.38 12.37
C ALA A 126 5.41 13.10 11.60
N GLY A 127 5.53 13.69 10.42
CA GLY A 127 6.68 13.47 9.52
C GLY A 127 6.68 12.10 8.82
N VAL A 128 5.61 11.30 8.92
CA VAL A 128 5.47 10.00 8.24
C VAL A 128 4.28 10.01 7.29
N VAL A 129 3.07 10.23 7.81
CA VAL A 129 1.82 10.22 7.04
C VAL A 129 1.10 11.55 7.22
N GLU A 130 0.70 12.16 6.10
CA GLU A 130 -0.13 13.37 6.10
C GLU A 130 -1.62 13.01 6.13
N PRO A 131 -2.51 13.91 6.60
CA PRO A 131 -3.96 13.65 6.64
C PRO A 131 -4.60 13.35 5.29
N GLY A 132 -4.00 13.78 4.19
CA GLY A 132 -4.54 13.55 2.86
C GLY A 132 -5.12 14.81 2.21
N PRO A 133 -6.19 14.70 1.38
CA PRO A 133 -6.91 13.45 1.06
C PRO A 133 -6.07 12.42 0.31
N TRP A 134 -6.33 11.12 0.58
CA TRP A 134 -5.74 9.99 -0.10
C TRP A 134 -6.80 9.23 -0.90
N LEU A 135 -6.42 8.59 -1.99
CA LEU A 135 -7.32 7.64 -2.66
C LEU A 135 -7.44 6.39 -1.78
N ILE A 136 -8.62 6.14 -1.27
CA ILE A 136 -8.99 4.95 -0.51
C ILE A 136 -9.82 4.05 -1.40
N TRP A 137 -9.52 2.74 -1.40
CA TRP A 137 -10.24 1.74 -2.18
C TRP A 137 -10.11 0.36 -1.55
N HIS A 138 -10.96 0.05 -0.57
CA HIS A 138 -10.90 -1.24 0.11
C HIS A 138 -12.26 -1.69 0.65
N VAL A 139 -12.39 -3.01 0.80
CA VAL A 139 -13.56 -3.69 1.39
C VAL A 139 -13.22 -4.34 2.74
N ASP A 140 -11.93 -4.54 3.00
CA ASP A 140 -11.40 -5.15 4.21
C ASP A 140 -10.57 -4.16 5.00
N VAL A 141 -10.49 -4.36 6.32
CA VAL A 141 -9.68 -3.54 7.22
C VAL A 141 -8.66 -4.39 7.94
N MET A 142 -7.54 -3.77 8.28
CA MET A 142 -6.50 -4.35 9.12
C MET A 142 -6.49 -3.71 10.51
N THR A 143 -5.87 -4.39 11.47
CA THR A 143 -5.49 -3.78 12.74
C THR A 143 -4.02 -3.36 12.72
N SER A 144 -3.65 -2.35 13.51
CA SER A 144 -2.24 -2.15 13.83
C SER A 144 -1.72 -3.38 14.57
N PRO A 145 -0.59 -3.99 14.13
CA PRO A 145 -0.08 -5.21 14.75
C PRO A 145 0.41 -4.94 16.19
N PRO A 146 0.47 -5.99 17.03
CA PRO A 146 1.03 -5.87 18.39
C PRO A 146 2.42 -5.24 18.40
N GLY A 147 2.63 -4.23 19.25
CA GLY A 147 3.91 -3.47 19.30
C GLY A 147 4.09 -2.43 18.19
N GLY A 148 3.19 -2.35 17.23
CA GLY A 148 3.13 -1.30 16.21
C GLY A 148 2.39 -0.06 16.70
N ALA A 149 2.69 1.08 16.09
CA ALA A 149 1.97 2.33 16.29
C ALA A 149 0.95 2.52 15.17
N GLU A 150 -0.33 2.75 15.52
CA GLU A 150 -1.32 3.26 14.57
C GLU A 150 -0.97 4.71 14.24
N LEU A 151 -0.82 5.02 12.96
CA LEU A 151 -0.47 6.36 12.48
C LEU A 151 -1.69 7.12 11.97
N ALA A 152 -2.62 6.42 11.33
CA ALA A 152 -3.81 7.05 10.77
C ALA A 152 -4.99 6.08 10.78
N ARG A 153 -6.21 6.64 10.84
CA ARG A 153 -7.45 5.89 10.81
C ARG A 153 -8.57 6.67 10.13
N THR A 154 -9.63 5.95 9.77
CA THR A 154 -10.96 6.48 9.48
C THR A 154 -11.97 5.96 10.51
N GLY A 155 -13.22 6.31 10.36
CA GLY A 155 -14.31 5.72 11.16
C GLY A 155 -14.48 4.22 10.97
N VAL A 156 -13.94 3.65 9.87
CA VAL A 156 -14.06 2.24 9.50
C VAL A 156 -12.90 1.40 10.04
N GLY A 157 -11.68 1.94 10.05
CA GLY A 157 -10.53 1.19 10.54
C GLY A 157 -9.18 1.90 10.41
N THR A 158 -8.11 1.16 10.73
CA THR A 158 -6.72 1.61 10.60
C THR A 158 -6.38 1.88 9.13
N GLN A 159 -5.86 3.08 8.86
CA GLN A 159 -5.42 3.50 7.53
C GLN A 159 -3.89 3.52 7.37
N ALA A 160 -3.15 3.60 8.46
CA ALA A 160 -1.71 3.43 8.44
C ALA A 160 -1.18 2.96 9.80
N PHE A 161 -0.15 2.12 9.75
CA PHE A 161 0.60 1.70 10.94
C PHE A 161 2.09 1.63 10.64
N ARG A 162 2.91 1.75 11.70
CA ARG A 162 4.35 1.50 11.65
C ARG A 162 4.75 0.48 12.70
N HIS A 163 5.61 -0.45 12.32
CA HIS A 163 6.23 -1.41 13.23
C HIS A 163 7.74 -1.48 12.93
N GLY A 164 8.56 -0.90 13.80
CA GLY A 164 9.99 -0.74 13.52
C GLY A 164 10.22 0.06 12.23
N ARG A 165 10.90 -0.56 11.26
CA ARG A 165 11.18 0.00 9.93
C ARG A 165 10.08 -0.28 8.90
N HIS A 166 9.05 -1.06 9.26
CA HIS A 166 7.98 -1.43 8.37
C HIS A 166 6.82 -0.43 8.46
N LEU A 167 6.25 -0.08 7.31
CA LEU A 167 5.09 0.80 7.16
C LEU A 167 4.00 0.09 6.37
N GLY A 168 2.78 0.07 6.89
CA GLY A 168 1.59 -0.35 6.15
C GLY A 168 0.63 0.81 5.98
N VAL A 169 0.12 1.02 4.76
CA VAL A 169 -0.92 2.00 4.45
C VAL A 169 -2.09 1.33 3.73
N GLN A 170 -3.31 1.61 4.16
CA GLN A 170 -4.52 1.05 3.56
C GLN A 170 -4.94 1.82 2.30
N PHE A 171 -4.60 3.10 2.23
CA PHE A 171 -4.82 3.96 1.07
C PHE A 171 -3.76 3.72 -0.03
N HIS A 172 -3.97 4.33 -1.19
CA HIS A 172 -3.21 4.09 -2.41
C HIS A 172 -2.31 5.27 -2.82
N PRO A 173 -1.12 5.45 -2.23
CA PRO A 173 -0.18 6.49 -2.66
C PRO A 173 0.40 6.23 -4.05
N GLU A 174 0.39 4.97 -4.52
CA GLU A 174 0.89 4.57 -5.83
C GLU A 174 -0.07 4.95 -6.96
N ALA A 175 -1.37 5.18 -6.65
CA ALA A 175 -2.41 5.36 -7.64
C ALA A 175 -2.18 6.60 -8.50
N THR A 176 -2.07 6.39 -9.83
CA THR A 176 -2.06 7.44 -10.83
C THR A 176 -3.48 7.81 -11.25
N VAL A 177 -3.64 8.91 -11.98
CA VAL A 177 -4.94 9.26 -12.59
C VAL A 177 -5.46 8.11 -13.44
N GLU A 178 -4.58 7.47 -14.22
CA GLU A 178 -4.94 6.36 -15.11
C GLU A 178 -5.46 5.15 -14.32
N SER A 179 -4.74 4.71 -13.28
CA SER A 179 -5.18 3.57 -12.47
C SER A 179 -6.47 3.87 -11.70
N ALA A 180 -6.61 5.06 -11.13
CA ALA A 180 -7.82 5.45 -10.41
C ALA A 180 -9.07 5.47 -11.32
N LEU A 181 -8.93 5.99 -12.55
CA LEU A 181 -10.01 5.98 -13.53
C LEU A 181 -10.33 4.56 -14.03
N LEU A 182 -9.32 3.71 -14.19
CA LEU A 182 -9.53 2.32 -14.58
C LEU A 182 -10.29 1.54 -13.49
N TRP A 183 -9.94 1.76 -12.21
CA TRP A 183 -10.69 1.14 -11.10
C TRP A 183 -12.14 1.67 -11.04
N ALA A 184 -12.34 2.99 -11.19
CA ALA A 184 -13.67 3.58 -11.20
C ALA A 184 -14.54 3.01 -12.35
N GLU A 185 -13.95 2.78 -13.53
CA GLU A 185 -14.65 2.15 -14.65
C GLU A 185 -14.96 0.66 -14.38
N THR A 186 -13.97 -0.08 -13.86
CA THR A 186 -14.09 -1.52 -13.57
C THR A 186 -15.19 -1.79 -12.53
N PHE A 187 -15.34 -0.91 -11.55
CA PHE A 187 -16.31 -1.05 -10.45
C PHE A 187 -17.52 -0.11 -10.59
N ARG A 188 -17.73 0.49 -11.76
CA ARG A 188 -18.78 1.50 -12.02
C ARG A 188 -20.14 1.14 -11.44
N ASP A 189 -20.59 -0.09 -11.66
CA ASP A 189 -21.90 -0.56 -11.23
C ASP A 189 -22.02 -0.71 -9.70
N ARG A 190 -20.90 -0.75 -8.98
CA ARG A 190 -20.86 -0.92 -7.51
C ARG A 190 -20.65 0.37 -6.76
N LEU A 191 -20.14 1.43 -7.41
CA LEU A 191 -19.87 2.72 -6.77
C LEU A 191 -21.09 3.34 -6.09
N PRO A 192 -22.33 3.24 -6.66
CA PRO A 192 -23.53 3.76 -5.98
C PRO A 192 -23.83 3.09 -4.63
N GLU A 193 -23.38 1.85 -4.42
CA GLU A 193 -23.58 1.13 -3.14
C GLU A 193 -22.80 1.80 -1.97
N VAL A 194 -21.75 2.55 -2.31
CA VAL A 194 -20.91 3.28 -1.34
C VAL A 194 -21.11 4.81 -1.40
N GLY A 195 -22.14 5.26 -2.13
CA GLY A 195 -22.57 6.66 -2.15
C GLY A 195 -21.75 7.58 -3.07
N THR A 196 -21.05 7.03 -4.06
CA THR A 196 -20.29 7.77 -5.08
C THR A 196 -20.58 7.22 -6.49
N ASP A 197 -20.03 7.85 -7.52
CA ASP A 197 -20.11 7.37 -8.90
C ASP A 197 -18.79 7.63 -9.65
N TYR A 198 -18.75 7.14 -10.90
CA TYR A 198 -17.56 7.29 -11.75
C TYR A 198 -17.22 8.77 -12.01
N ASP A 199 -18.22 9.61 -12.29
CA ASP A 199 -17.98 10.99 -12.68
C ASP A 199 -17.42 11.80 -11.50
N GLU A 200 -17.90 11.56 -10.29
CA GLU A 200 -17.40 12.16 -9.05
C GLU A 200 -15.95 11.72 -8.79
N ILE A 201 -15.66 10.42 -8.83
CA ILE A 201 -14.28 9.93 -8.65
C ILE A 201 -13.36 10.48 -9.73
N ALA A 202 -13.80 10.46 -10.99
CA ALA A 202 -13.00 10.94 -12.11
C ALA A 202 -12.69 12.45 -12.01
N ALA A 203 -13.66 13.26 -11.62
CA ALA A 203 -13.47 14.69 -11.42
C ALA A 203 -12.50 14.96 -10.28
N THR A 204 -12.75 14.38 -9.10
CA THR A 204 -11.89 14.57 -7.92
C THR A 204 -10.47 14.05 -8.17
N THR A 205 -10.31 12.91 -8.84
CA THR A 205 -8.99 12.38 -9.20
C THR A 205 -8.18 13.35 -10.07
N ARG A 206 -8.82 13.96 -11.07
CA ARG A 206 -8.13 14.94 -11.92
C ARG A 206 -7.77 16.22 -11.15
N ASP A 207 -8.67 16.70 -10.31
CA ASP A 207 -8.45 17.90 -9.51
C ASP A 207 -7.33 17.67 -8.47
N MET A 208 -7.23 16.46 -7.90
CA MET A 208 -6.23 16.10 -6.91
C MET A 208 -4.87 15.69 -7.51
N ALA A 209 -4.77 15.46 -8.82
CA ALA A 209 -3.63 14.80 -9.45
C ALA A 209 -2.25 15.36 -9.02
N THR A 210 -2.09 16.69 -9.05
CA THR A 210 -0.81 17.34 -8.70
C THR A 210 -0.46 17.17 -7.24
N GLU A 211 -1.43 17.38 -6.35
CA GLU A 211 -1.22 17.33 -4.91
C GLU A 211 -1.08 15.88 -4.43
N ALA A 212 -1.81 14.94 -5.05
CA ALA A 212 -1.68 13.52 -4.80
C ALA A 212 -0.28 13.00 -5.18
N THR A 213 0.22 13.36 -6.36
CA THR A 213 1.58 13.02 -6.79
C THR A 213 2.62 13.56 -5.82
N LYS A 214 2.49 14.82 -5.38
CA LYS A 214 3.41 15.42 -4.41
C LYS A 214 3.41 14.65 -3.08
N ARG A 215 2.23 14.38 -2.50
CA ARG A 215 2.12 13.61 -1.25
C ARG A 215 2.67 12.18 -1.39
N ALA A 216 2.39 11.52 -2.51
CA ALA A 216 2.93 10.20 -2.80
C ALA A 216 4.47 10.19 -2.83
N TYR A 217 5.06 11.21 -3.45
CA TYR A 217 6.51 11.36 -3.51
C TYR A 217 7.11 11.66 -2.14
N GLU A 218 6.51 12.57 -1.35
CA GLU A 218 6.95 12.87 0.00
C GLU A 218 6.86 11.65 0.93
N LEU A 219 5.77 10.86 0.84
CA LEU A 219 5.65 9.61 1.58
C LEU A 219 6.73 8.60 1.15
N THR A 220 6.95 8.45 -0.17
CA THR A 220 7.99 7.57 -0.69
C THR A 220 9.39 7.98 -0.22
N ASP A 221 9.70 9.28 -0.22
CA ASP A 221 10.97 9.81 0.29
C ASP A 221 11.18 9.43 1.76
N ARG A 222 10.15 9.57 2.60
CA ARG A 222 10.18 9.21 4.02
C ARG A 222 10.40 7.70 4.21
N VAL A 223 9.77 6.86 3.40
CA VAL A 223 9.99 5.41 3.40
C VAL A 223 11.43 5.10 3.02
N LEU A 224 11.94 5.69 1.94
CA LEU A 224 13.30 5.45 1.47
C LEU A 224 14.39 5.95 2.46
N HIS A 225 14.08 6.89 3.34
CA HIS A 225 14.98 7.28 4.42
C HIS A 225 15.12 6.24 5.54
N THR A 226 14.26 5.20 5.53
CA THR A 226 14.35 4.08 6.50
C THR A 226 15.22 2.92 6.01
N VAL A 227 15.67 2.94 4.75
CA VAL A 227 16.45 1.87 4.11
C VAL A 227 17.95 2.08 4.21
#